data_4b6766895b6469ba788d054971ff3248
#
_entry.id   4b6766895b6469ba788d054971ff3248
#
_cell.length_a   1.000
_cell.length_b   1.000
_cell.length_c   1.000
_cell.angle_alpha   90.00
_cell.angle_beta   90.00
_cell.angle_gamma   90.00
#
_symmetry.space_group_name_H-M   'P 1'
#
loop_
_entity.id
_entity.type
_entity.pdbx_description
1 polymer ?
#
loop_
_entity_poly.entity_id
_entity_poly.type
_entity_poly.pdbx_seq_one_letter_code
_entity_poly.pdbx_strand_id
1 'polypeptide(L)'
;MNFKFSKKVKRLLTVALVLLVLTGCTRITGEDGKILAEKIIYLAGDNHTTWKSMFTNESWFGAIFVWPLAQLVNFFAQYMNVALSVILVTILSRLITLPLTIKQTVQSQKMQMIQPKLNKIQAKYAGKEDEQSKMAMSQEMMNLYQKYDINPFATIIATFIPFPIMIAIWQAVQRAESVVFGEFLTLKMEALPMTEITTNFLTSGWKYLILIVILGITQFASMKVPQYLAQKNMKEREKKAAKEANKQTNTMTYSMLIMIVFMSVSMPTAMSFYWIVSAIVQAVQTVLIQKRYVDNE
;
A
#
# COMPACT_ATOMS: atom_id res chain seq x y z
N MET A 1 -4.98 -26.90 -1.53
CA MET A 1 -5.98 -26.85 -0.42
C MET A 1 -7.04 -25.82 -0.76
N ASN A 2 -8.18 -26.26 -1.30
CA ASN A 2 -9.30 -25.38 -1.66
C ASN A 2 -10.11 -25.07 -0.41
N PHE A 3 -9.80 -23.97 0.30
CA PHE A 3 -10.66 -23.47 1.36
C PHE A 3 -11.94 -22.87 0.74
N LYS A 4 -12.99 -23.68 0.59
CA LYS A 4 -14.34 -23.19 0.31
C LYS A 4 -14.91 -22.57 1.58
N PHE A 5 -14.63 -21.30 1.81
CA PHE A 5 -15.29 -20.57 2.89
C PHE A 5 -16.79 -20.48 2.64
N SER A 6 -17.59 -20.84 3.67
CA SER A 6 -19.04 -20.68 3.62
C SER A 6 -19.43 -19.22 3.41
N LYS A 7 -20.64 -18.95 2.89
CA LYS A 7 -21.14 -17.56 2.73
C LYS A 7 -21.11 -16.78 4.04
N LYS A 8 -21.34 -17.45 5.20
CA LYS A 8 -21.25 -16.86 6.54
C LYS A 8 -19.82 -16.43 6.88
N VAL A 9 -18.82 -17.27 6.62
CA VAL A 9 -17.39 -16.96 6.87
C VAL A 9 -16.92 -15.81 5.98
N LYS A 10 -17.36 -15.74 4.72
CA LYS A 10 -17.02 -14.60 3.83
C LYS A 10 -17.60 -13.29 4.36
N ARG A 11 -18.87 -13.26 4.81
CA ARG A 11 -19.48 -12.08 5.44
C ARG A 11 -18.76 -11.70 6.72
N LEU A 12 -18.40 -12.67 7.55
CA LEU A 12 -17.67 -12.42 8.80
C LEU A 12 -16.29 -11.80 8.52
N LEU A 13 -15.55 -12.33 7.53
CA LEU A 13 -14.27 -11.78 7.11
C LEU A 13 -14.39 -10.36 6.54
N THR A 14 -15.44 -10.08 5.77
CA THR A 14 -15.70 -8.73 5.25
C THR A 14 -16.02 -7.75 6.40
N VAL A 15 -16.88 -8.16 7.33
CA VAL A 15 -17.21 -7.35 8.52
C VAL A 15 -15.98 -7.16 9.40
N ALA A 16 -15.19 -8.20 9.65
CA ALA A 16 -13.95 -8.10 10.41
C ALA A 16 -12.94 -7.15 9.73
N LEU A 17 -12.83 -7.20 8.40
CA LEU A 17 -11.97 -6.30 7.64
C LEU A 17 -12.44 -4.84 7.74
N VAL A 18 -13.75 -4.60 7.63
CA VAL A 18 -14.35 -3.27 7.80
C VAL A 18 -14.15 -2.75 9.23
N LEU A 19 -14.36 -3.61 10.24
CA LEU A 19 -14.10 -3.26 11.64
C LEU A 19 -12.62 -2.96 11.89
N LEU A 20 -11.69 -3.72 11.29
CA LEU A 20 -10.26 -3.47 11.34
C LEU A 20 -9.89 -2.09 10.77
N VAL A 21 -10.50 -1.72 9.65
CA VAL A 21 -10.29 -0.39 9.05
C VAL A 21 -10.88 0.71 9.93
N LEU A 22 -12.08 0.51 10.48
CA LEU A 22 -12.74 1.50 11.35
C LEU A 22 -12.01 1.70 12.68
N THR A 23 -11.46 0.63 13.28
CA THR A 23 -10.68 0.75 14.53
C THR A 23 -9.29 1.38 14.30
N GLY A 24 -8.78 1.36 13.06
CA GLY A 24 -7.55 2.06 12.68
C GLY A 24 -7.72 3.57 12.52
N CYS A 25 -8.95 4.08 12.44
CA CYS A 25 -9.26 5.50 12.25
C CYS A 25 -9.43 6.27 13.58
N THR A 26 -8.62 6.02 14.59
CA THR A 26 -8.60 6.88 15.78
C THR A 26 -8.07 8.26 15.42
N ARG A 27 -8.73 9.32 15.87
CA ARG A 27 -8.26 10.70 15.69
C ARG A 27 -6.94 10.84 16.46
N ILE A 28 -5.84 10.98 15.75
CA ILE A 28 -4.49 11.12 16.30
C ILE A 28 -3.98 12.55 16.21
N THR A 29 -4.68 13.41 15.45
CA THR A 29 -4.32 14.82 15.24
C THR A 29 -5.36 15.75 15.85
N GLY A 30 -4.90 16.88 16.36
CA GLY A 30 -5.73 18.00 16.80
C GLY A 30 -6.33 18.79 15.63
N GLU A 31 -7.03 19.87 15.93
CA GLU A 31 -7.62 20.77 14.92
C GLU A 31 -6.56 21.55 14.13
N ASP A 32 -5.38 21.72 14.73
CA ASP A 32 -4.20 22.33 14.13
C ASP A 32 -3.41 21.40 13.20
N GLY A 33 -3.88 20.16 13.02
CA GLY A 33 -3.22 19.13 12.19
C GLY A 33 -1.99 18.48 12.84
N LYS A 34 -1.60 18.89 14.05
CA LYS A 34 -0.49 18.29 14.80
C LYS A 34 -0.93 17.04 15.55
N ILE A 35 0.03 16.17 15.82
CA ILE A 35 -0.22 14.98 16.65
C ILE A 35 -0.55 15.41 18.08
N LEU A 36 -1.62 14.86 18.64
CA LEU A 36 -1.98 15.09 20.03
C LEU A 36 -0.87 14.55 20.95
N ALA A 37 -0.40 15.34 21.90
CA ALA A 37 0.71 14.98 22.80
C ALA A 37 0.47 13.63 23.51
N GLU A 38 -0.77 13.34 23.90
CA GLU A 38 -1.20 12.08 24.53
C GLU A 38 -1.15 10.86 23.58
N LYS A 39 -1.00 11.10 22.26
CA LYS A 39 -0.93 10.07 21.22
C LYS A 39 0.50 9.77 20.76
N ILE A 40 1.48 10.53 21.25
CA ILE A 40 2.90 10.29 20.98
C ILE A 40 3.33 9.01 21.69
N ILE A 41 4.09 8.18 20.99
CA ILE A 41 4.63 6.92 21.51
C ILE A 41 6.10 7.16 21.91
N TYR A 42 6.33 7.24 23.20
CA TYR A 42 7.64 7.47 23.82
C TYR A 42 8.39 6.16 24.05
N LEU A 43 9.72 6.15 23.82
CA LEU A 43 10.57 4.98 24.02
C LEU A 43 10.92 4.77 25.50
N ALA A 44 11.24 5.85 26.21
CA ALA A 44 11.72 5.81 27.60
C ALA A 44 11.31 7.07 28.37
N GLY A 45 11.61 7.12 29.67
CA GLY A 45 11.32 8.25 30.55
C GLY A 45 9.97 8.15 31.25
N ASP A 46 9.58 9.23 31.94
CA ASP A 46 8.34 9.29 32.75
C ASP A 46 7.07 9.12 31.88
N ASN A 47 7.14 9.51 30.62
CA ASN A 47 6.06 9.38 29.65
C ASN A 47 6.13 8.07 28.83
N HIS A 48 6.96 7.10 29.24
CA HIS A 48 7.12 5.85 28.49
C HIS A 48 5.79 5.17 28.17
N THR A 49 5.56 4.96 26.87
CA THR A 49 4.35 4.31 26.39
C THR A 49 4.53 2.79 26.42
N THR A 50 3.83 2.12 27.32
CA THR A 50 3.88 0.66 27.45
C THR A 50 2.89 -0.02 26.52
N TRP A 51 3.18 -1.28 26.16
CA TRP A 51 2.24 -2.12 25.41
C TRP A 51 0.86 -2.21 26.11
N LYS A 52 0.91 -2.36 27.46
CA LYS A 52 -0.31 -2.45 28.27
C LYS A 52 -1.14 -1.16 28.21
N SER A 53 -0.50 0.02 28.29
CA SER A 53 -1.21 1.31 28.18
C SER A 53 -1.86 1.49 26.82
N MET A 54 -1.20 1.07 25.75
CA MET A 54 -1.77 1.09 24.40
C MET A 54 -2.98 0.16 24.26
N PHE A 55 -2.91 -1.03 24.86
CA PHE A 55 -3.99 -2.01 24.81
C PHE A 55 -5.23 -1.56 25.57
N THR A 56 -5.03 -0.97 26.78
CA THR A 56 -6.15 -0.57 27.66
C THR A 56 -6.77 0.76 27.29
N ASN A 57 -5.95 1.73 26.85
CA ASN A 57 -6.40 3.11 26.65
C ASN A 57 -6.71 3.45 25.19
N GLU A 58 -6.29 2.61 24.23
CA GLU A 58 -6.54 2.88 22.83
C GLU A 58 -7.21 1.72 22.12
N SER A 59 -6.42 0.73 21.65
CA SER A 59 -6.96 -0.41 20.91
C SER A 59 -5.99 -1.58 20.89
N TRP A 60 -6.52 -2.79 20.72
CA TRP A 60 -5.72 -3.98 20.47
C TRP A 60 -4.87 -3.86 19.21
N PHE A 61 -5.38 -3.17 18.17
CA PHE A 61 -4.64 -2.93 16.92
C PHE A 61 -3.43 -2.02 17.17
N GLY A 62 -3.63 -0.94 17.93
CA GLY A 62 -2.55 -0.05 18.36
C GLY A 62 -1.46 -0.78 19.13
N ALA A 63 -1.84 -1.62 20.09
CA ALA A 63 -0.90 -2.35 20.92
C ALA A 63 -0.10 -3.42 20.14
N ILE A 64 -0.75 -4.16 19.23
CA ILE A 64 -0.12 -5.29 18.54
C ILE A 64 0.70 -4.85 17.31
N PHE A 65 0.25 -3.83 16.58
CA PHE A 65 0.87 -3.44 15.32
C PHE A 65 1.55 -2.06 15.39
N VAL A 66 0.88 -1.04 15.95
CA VAL A 66 1.40 0.32 15.93
C VAL A 66 2.53 0.51 16.92
N TRP A 67 2.32 0.09 18.16
CA TRP A 67 3.31 0.25 19.23
C TRP A 67 4.68 -0.38 18.91
N PRO A 68 4.79 -1.67 18.51
CA PRO A 68 6.09 -2.26 18.25
C PRO A 68 6.80 -1.60 17.07
N LEU A 69 6.07 -1.17 16.04
CA LEU A 69 6.67 -0.45 14.92
C LEU A 69 7.18 0.93 15.33
N ALA A 70 6.41 1.68 16.13
CA ALA A 70 6.84 2.99 16.64
C ALA A 70 8.05 2.85 17.57
N GLN A 71 8.06 1.83 18.44
CA GLN A 71 9.21 1.54 19.32
C GLN A 71 10.46 1.17 18.51
N LEU A 72 10.32 0.41 17.42
CA LEU A 72 11.46 0.13 16.54
C LEU A 72 11.98 1.40 15.87
N VAL A 73 11.11 2.30 15.42
CA VAL A 73 11.54 3.60 14.85
C VAL A 73 12.29 4.41 15.90
N ASN A 74 11.73 4.55 17.10
CA ASN A 74 12.36 5.28 18.20
C ASN A 74 13.70 4.64 18.63
N PHE A 75 13.76 3.32 18.71
CA PHE A 75 14.98 2.59 19.05
C PHE A 75 16.11 2.84 18.06
N PHE A 76 15.83 2.67 16.76
CA PHE A 76 16.84 2.91 15.73
C PHE A 76 17.23 4.39 15.63
N ALA A 77 16.33 5.30 15.92
CA ALA A 77 16.62 6.72 15.90
C ALA A 77 17.64 7.17 16.96
N GLN A 78 17.91 6.37 17.97
CA GLN A 78 19.00 6.60 18.93
C GLN A 78 20.39 6.39 18.33
N TYR A 79 20.49 5.54 17.31
CA TYR A 79 21.77 5.14 16.70
C TYR A 79 21.97 5.76 15.31
N MET A 80 20.91 6.22 14.67
CA MET A 80 20.97 6.78 13.33
C MET A 80 19.97 7.92 13.17
N ASN A 81 20.03 8.59 12.02
CA ASN A 81 19.06 9.63 11.70
C ASN A 81 17.63 9.08 11.60
N VAL A 82 16.64 9.89 11.99
CA VAL A 82 15.22 9.51 12.01
C VAL A 82 14.70 9.02 10.67
N ALA A 83 15.12 9.64 9.55
CA ALA A 83 14.71 9.17 8.23
C ALA A 83 15.27 7.77 7.92
N LEU A 84 16.53 7.50 8.27
CA LEU A 84 17.12 6.16 8.15
C LEU A 84 16.42 5.14 9.02
N SER A 85 15.96 5.53 10.20
CA SER A 85 15.18 4.66 11.09
C SER A 85 13.84 4.27 10.47
N VAL A 86 13.11 5.24 9.90
CA VAL A 86 11.86 4.99 9.16
C VAL A 86 12.12 4.08 7.95
N ILE A 87 13.20 4.31 7.20
CA ILE A 87 13.61 3.47 6.07
C ILE A 87 13.86 2.04 6.53
N LEU A 88 14.66 1.85 7.57
CA LEU A 88 15.02 0.53 8.08
C LEU A 88 13.79 -0.24 8.58
N VAL A 89 12.94 0.40 9.38
CA VAL A 89 11.69 -0.23 9.88
C VAL A 89 10.74 -0.56 8.73
N THR A 90 10.68 0.29 7.69
CA THR A 90 9.91 -0.01 6.47
C THR A 90 10.44 -1.26 5.76
N ILE A 91 11.76 -1.39 5.59
CA ILE A 91 12.38 -2.56 4.97
C ILE A 91 12.12 -3.81 5.82
N LEU A 92 12.32 -3.75 7.13
CA LEU A 92 12.05 -4.87 8.04
C LEU A 92 10.60 -5.33 7.98
N SER A 93 9.65 -4.42 8.02
CA SER A 93 8.22 -4.75 7.90
C SER A 93 7.89 -5.41 6.55
N ARG A 94 8.52 -4.97 5.45
CA ARG A 94 8.40 -5.58 4.12
C ARG A 94 9.01 -6.97 4.04
N LEU A 95 10.10 -7.24 4.76
CA LEU A 95 10.71 -8.56 4.84
C LEU A 95 9.82 -9.53 5.63
N ILE A 96 9.24 -9.09 6.74
CA ILE A 96 8.28 -9.90 7.52
C ILE A 96 7.06 -10.28 6.67
N THR A 97 6.57 -9.36 5.86
CA THR A 97 5.39 -9.59 5.00
C THR A 97 5.72 -10.25 3.66
N LEU A 98 7.00 -10.53 3.38
CA LEU A 98 7.47 -11.05 2.09
C LEU A 98 6.77 -12.36 1.65
N PRO A 99 6.55 -13.38 2.51
CA PRO A 99 5.87 -14.61 2.09
C PRO A 99 4.45 -14.36 1.57
N LEU A 100 3.76 -13.40 2.17
CA LEU A 100 2.43 -12.98 1.74
C LEU A 100 2.50 -12.20 0.43
N THR A 101 3.47 -11.28 0.32
CA THR A 101 3.70 -10.47 -0.89
C THR A 101 4.02 -11.33 -2.10
N ILE A 102 4.79 -12.42 -1.94
CA ILE A 102 5.10 -13.37 -3.03
C ILE A 102 3.79 -13.92 -3.62
N LYS A 103 2.91 -14.48 -2.78
CA LYS A 103 1.64 -15.04 -3.24
C LYS A 103 0.76 -14.00 -3.95
N GLN A 104 0.69 -12.79 -3.39
CA GLN A 104 -0.08 -11.68 -3.98
C GLN A 104 0.49 -11.26 -5.33
N THR A 105 1.80 -11.10 -5.43
CA THR A 105 2.47 -10.65 -6.66
C THR A 105 2.29 -11.68 -7.77
N VAL A 106 2.47 -12.98 -7.51
CA VAL A 106 2.26 -14.05 -8.50
C VAL A 106 0.83 -14.04 -9.01
N GLN A 107 -0.17 -13.98 -8.11
CA GLN A 107 -1.58 -13.91 -8.51
C GLN A 107 -1.91 -12.64 -9.30
N SER A 108 -1.36 -11.50 -8.91
CA SER A 108 -1.52 -10.23 -9.63
C SER A 108 -0.91 -10.28 -11.03
N GLN A 109 0.27 -10.88 -11.18
CA GLN A 109 0.91 -11.05 -12.50
C GLN A 109 0.10 -11.99 -13.41
N LYS A 110 -0.35 -13.14 -12.89
CA LYS A 110 -1.24 -14.06 -13.63
C LYS A 110 -2.52 -13.36 -14.09
N MET A 111 -3.13 -12.55 -13.21
CA MET A 111 -4.33 -11.76 -13.55
C MET A 111 -4.04 -10.74 -14.67
N GLN A 112 -2.91 -10.03 -14.62
CA GLN A 112 -2.53 -9.06 -15.65
C GLN A 112 -2.28 -9.73 -17.01
N MET A 113 -1.70 -10.93 -17.04
CA MET A 113 -1.48 -11.69 -18.27
C MET A 113 -2.78 -12.11 -18.96
N ILE A 114 -3.84 -12.43 -18.20
CA ILE A 114 -5.14 -12.81 -18.78
C ILE A 114 -6.07 -11.62 -19.03
N GLN A 115 -5.73 -10.42 -18.60
CA GLN A 115 -6.58 -9.23 -18.76
C GLN A 115 -7.06 -9.00 -20.20
N PRO A 116 -6.23 -9.14 -21.26
CA PRO A 116 -6.69 -8.99 -22.64
C PRO A 116 -7.77 -10.01 -23.02
N LYS A 117 -7.70 -11.24 -22.46
CA LYS A 117 -8.69 -12.29 -22.71
C LYS A 117 -9.99 -12.01 -21.99
N LEU A 118 -9.92 -11.51 -20.74
CA LEU A 118 -11.08 -11.07 -19.98
C LEU A 118 -11.82 -9.93 -20.71
N ASN A 119 -11.08 -8.95 -21.20
CA ASN A 119 -11.67 -7.83 -21.94
C ASN A 119 -12.34 -8.28 -23.25
N LYS A 120 -11.80 -9.28 -23.95
CA LYS A 120 -12.46 -9.88 -25.12
C LYS A 120 -13.80 -10.54 -24.76
N ILE A 121 -13.84 -11.27 -23.64
CA ILE A 121 -15.09 -11.86 -23.15
C ILE A 121 -16.09 -10.76 -22.82
N GLN A 122 -15.69 -9.72 -22.09
CA GLN A 122 -16.55 -8.59 -21.77
C GLN A 122 -17.08 -7.87 -23.03
N ALA A 123 -16.20 -7.63 -24.02
CA ALA A 123 -16.59 -7.01 -25.29
C ALA A 123 -17.59 -7.86 -26.08
N LYS A 124 -17.47 -9.21 -26.06
CA LYS A 124 -18.41 -10.15 -26.72
C LYS A 124 -19.84 -10.02 -26.19
N TYR A 125 -19.98 -9.69 -24.91
CA TYR A 125 -21.29 -9.55 -24.26
C TYR A 125 -21.67 -8.08 -24.00
N ALA A 126 -20.89 -7.12 -24.48
CA ALA A 126 -21.21 -5.69 -24.37
C ALA A 126 -22.54 -5.37 -25.08
N GLY A 127 -23.43 -4.66 -24.40
CA GLY A 127 -24.76 -4.30 -24.92
C GLY A 127 -25.82 -5.39 -24.79
N LYS A 128 -25.49 -6.56 -24.24
CA LYS A 128 -26.46 -7.62 -23.95
C LYS A 128 -26.85 -7.55 -22.48
N GLU A 129 -28.07 -7.12 -22.20
CA GLU A 129 -28.54 -6.92 -20.82
C GLU A 129 -29.36 -8.13 -20.30
N ASP A 130 -29.67 -9.10 -21.14
CA ASP A 130 -30.42 -10.28 -20.78
C ASP A 130 -29.67 -11.16 -19.76
N GLU A 131 -30.41 -11.81 -18.89
CA GLU A 131 -29.86 -12.59 -17.78
C GLU A 131 -29.06 -13.80 -18.27
N GLN A 132 -29.46 -14.39 -19.40
CA GLN A 132 -28.75 -15.48 -20.06
C GLN A 132 -27.35 -15.06 -20.52
N SER A 133 -27.22 -13.90 -21.16
CA SER A 133 -25.93 -13.36 -21.59
C SER A 133 -25.03 -13.02 -20.42
N LYS A 134 -25.57 -12.46 -19.34
CA LYS A 134 -24.81 -12.20 -18.09
C LYS A 134 -24.30 -13.51 -17.46
N MET A 135 -25.12 -14.54 -17.41
CA MET A 135 -24.72 -15.86 -16.91
C MET A 135 -23.64 -16.51 -17.80
N ALA A 136 -23.82 -16.46 -19.14
CA ALA A 136 -22.83 -16.98 -20.08
C ALA A 136 -21.47 -16.25 -19.98
N MET A 137 -21.48 -14.92 -19.87
CA MET A 137 -20.26 -14.12 -19.63
C MET A 137 -19.56 -14.54 -18.34
N SER A 138 -20.32 -14.67 -17.24
CA SER A 138 -19.78 -15.09 -15.95
C SER A 138 -19.15 -16.48 -16.02
N GLN A 139 -19.79 -17.40 -16.74
CA GLN A 139 -19.29 -18.77 -16.93
C GLN A 139 -18.00 -18.80 -17.78
N GLU A 140 -17.95 -18.04 -18.89
CA GLU A 140 -16.72 -17.93 -19.71
C GLU A 140 -15.56 -17.32 -18.91
N MET A 141 -15.82 -16.28 -18.11
CA MET A 141 -14.81 -15.69 -17.22
C MET A 141 -14.32 -16.69 -16.18
N MET A 142 -15.23 -17.44 -15.55
CA MET A 142 -14.88 -18.46 -14.56
C MET A 142 -14.05 -19.59 -15.17
N ASN A 143 -14.39 -20.05 -16.36
CA ASN A 143 -13.62 -21.05 -17.10
C ASN A 143 -12.21 -20.54 -17.44
N LEU A 144 -12.09 -19.25 -17.78
CA LEU A 144 -10.80 -18.63 -18.03
C LEU A 144 -9.94 -18.58 -16.75
N TYR A 145 -10.51 -18.21 -15.61
CA TYR A 145 -9.82 -18.22 -14.32
C TYR A 145 -9.34 -19.63 -13.94
N GLN A 146 -10.19 -20.64 -14.11
CA GLN A 146 -9.83 -22.03 -13.83
C GLN A 146 -8.69 -22.51 -14.74
N LYS A 147 -8.72 -22.16 -16.04
CA LYS A 147 -7.68 -22.53 -17.00
C LYS A 147 -6.29 -22.01 -16.61
N TYR A 148 -6.20 -20.86 -15.94
CA TYR A 148 -4.95 -20.23 -15.52
C TYR A 148 -4.65 -20.39 -14.03
N ASP A 149 -5.40 -21.29 -13.35
CA ASP A 149 -5.28 -21.53 -11.90
C ASP A 149 -5.33 -20.21 -11.08
N ILE A 150 -6.25 -19.32 -11.46
CA ILE A 150 -6.47 -18.03 -10.80
C ILE A 150 -7.73 -18.13 -9.94
N ASN A 151 -7.57 -17.80 -8.66
CA ASN A 151 -8.71 -17.66 -7.76
C ASN A 151 -9.10 -16.17 -7.67
N PRO A 152 -10.18 -15.72 -8.33
CA PRO A 152 -10.57 -14.29 -8.33
C PRO A 152 -10.90 -13.77 -6.93
N PHE A 153 -11.46 -14.61 -6.06
CA PHE A 153 -11.74 -14.21 -4.67
C PHE A 153 -10.46 -14.04 -3.84
N ALA A 154 -9.50 -14.95 -4.02
CA ALA A 154 -8.20 -14.81 -3.35
C ALA A 154 -7.47 -13.55 -3.82
N THR A 155 -7.58 -13.19 -5.10
CA THR A 155 -7.00 -11.97 -5.66
C THR A 155 -7.64 -10.72 -5.04
N ILE A 156 -8.96 -10.68 -4.88
CA ILE A 156 -9.66 -9.57 -4.23
C ILE A 156 -9.21 -9.45 -2.77
N ILE A 157 -9.24 -10.54 -2.00
CA ILE A 157 -8.82 -10.54 -0.59
C ILE A 157 -7.35 -10.09 -0.48
N ALA A 158 -6.48 -10.62 -1.34
CA ALA A 158 -5.07 -10.26 -1.38
C ALA A 158 -4.84 -8.75 -1.58
N THR A 159 -5.71 -8.07 -2.34
CA THR A 159 -5.65 -6.62 -2.54
C THR A 159 -5.90 -5.84 -1.23
N PHE A 160 -6.71 -6.37 -0.31
CA PHE A 160 -7.04 -5.70 0.94
C PHE A 160 -6.06 -5.98 2.09
N ILE A 161 -5.29 -7.06 2.03
CA ILE A 161 -4.33 -7.42 3.10
C ILE A 161 -3.28 -6.33 3.39
N PRO A 162 -2.73 -5.60 2.39
CA PRO A 162 -1.76 -4.54 2.66
C PRO A 162 -2.32 -3.35 3.45
N PHE A 163 -3.64 -3.11 3.44
CA PHE A 163 -4.22 -1.92 4.08
C PHE A 163 -4.04 -1.87 5.60
N PRO A 164 -4.32 -2.94 6.38
CA PRO A 164 -4.05 -2.93 7.82
C PRO A 164 -2.58 -2.67 8.16
N ILE A 165 -1.68 -3.26 7.37
CA ILE A 165 -0.23 -3.07 7.56
C ILE A 165 0.15 -1.63 7.26
N MET A 166 -0.36 -1.06 6.17
CA MET A 166 -0.14 0.34 5.80
C MET A 166 -0.66 1.28 6.89
N ILE A 167 -1.86 1.04 7.43
CA ILE A 167 -2.44 1.84 8.52
C ILE A 167 -1.58 1.73 9.78
N ALA A 168 -1.09 0.54 10.11
CA ALA A 168 -0.23 0.35 11.27
C ALA A 168 1.09 1.13 11.15
N ILE A 169 1.76 1.03 9.99
CA ILE A 169 3.01 1.77 9.75
C ILE A 169 2.75 3.27 9.69
N TRP A 170 1.65 3.68 9.05
CA TRP A 170 1.24 5.09 9.01
C TRP A 170 1.07 5.68 10.41
N GLN A 171 0.32 5.02 11.28
CA GLN A 171 0.15 5.47 12.66
C GLN A 171 1.46 5.40 13.45
N ALA A 172 2.26 4.35 13.29
CA ALA A 172 3.52 4.19 13.99
C ALA A 172 4.52 5.30 13.63
N VAL A 173 4.68 5.59 12.34
CA VAL A 173 5.58 6.63 11.85
C VAL A 173 5.14 8.01 12.30
N GLN A 174 3.85 8.31 12.29
CA GLN A 174 3.36 9.62 12.77
C GLN A 174 3.49 9.82 14.27
N ARG A 175 3.39 8.75 15.06
CA ARG A 175 3.29 8.80 16.52
C ARG A 175 4.62 8.53 17.23
N ALA A 176 5.63 8.04 16.52
CA ALA A 176 6.95 7.83 17.09
C ALA A 176 7.56 9.16 17.55
N GLU A 177 7.97 9.24 18.82
CA GLU A 177 8.60 10.42 19.44
C GLU A 177 9.72 10.99 18.55
N SER A 178 10.61 10.11 18.08
CA SER A 178 11.73 10.49 17.23
C SER A 178 11.33 11.13 15.90
N VAL A 179 10.14 10.80 15.37
CA VAL A 179 9.59 11.41 14.15
C VAL A 179 8.94 12.74 14.45
N VAL A 180 8.14 12.80 15.52
CA VAL A 180 7.43 14.03 15.91
C VAL A 180 8.42 15.17 16.18
N PHE A 181 9.55 14.89 16.83
CA PHE A 181 10.58 15.90 17.14
C PHE A 181 11.80 15.84 16.21
N GLY A 182 11.77 15.00 15.16
CA GLY A 182 12.92 14.74 14.30
C GLY A 182 12.98 15.60 13.05
N GLU A 183 14.22 15.80 12.57
CA GLU A 183 14.52 16.49 11.32
C GLU A 183 15.47 15.65 10.44
N PHE A 184 15.32 15.78 9.12
CA PHE A 184 16.23 15.20 8.15
C PHE A 184 16.50 16.17 6.99
N LEU A 185 17.77 16.51 6.75
CA LEU A 185 18.17 17.48 5.71
C LEU A 185 17.41 18.81 5.82
N THR A 186 17.17 19.28 7.06
CA THR A 186 16.36 20.46 7.37
C THR A 186 14.86 20.32 7.06
N LEU A 187 14.38 19.11 6.73
CA LEU A 187 12.97 18.80 6.62
C LEU A 187 12.45 18.33 7.98
N LYS A 188 11.51 19.03 8.55
CA LYS A 188 10.80 18.58 9.75
C LYS A 188 9.91 17.41 9.41
N MET A 189 10.08 16.29 10.12
CA MET A 189 9.38 15.06 9.79
C MET A 189 7.88 15.13 10.10
N GLU A 190 7.47 15.95 11.06
CA GLU A 190 6.07 16.22 11.39
C GLU A 190 5.39 17.23 10.45
N ALA A 191 6.18 18.09 9.77
CA ALA A 191 5.65 19.18 8.97
C ALA A 191 4.80 18.68 7.80
N LEU A 192 3.74 19.43 7.48
CA LEU A 192 2.91 19.20 6.32
C LEU A 192 3.57 19.86 5.09
N PRO A 193 3.95 19.10 4.06
CA PRO A 193 4.60 19.66 2.87
C PRO A 193 3.81 20.80 2.23
N MET A 194 2.47 20.71 2.21
CA MET A 194 1.62 21.76 1.66
C MET A 194 1.83 23.11 2.36
N THR A 195 1.86 23.11 3.68
CA THR A 195 2.07 24.32 4.47
C THR A 195 3.46 24.91 4.21
N GLU A 196 4.49 24.06 4.23
CA GLU A 196 5.87 24.51 4.00
C GLU A 196 6.07 25.07 2.57
N ILE A 197 5.49 24.43 1.56
CA ILE A 197 5.56 24.91 0.17
C ILE A 197 4.84 26.25 0.01
N THR A 198 3.71 26.46 0.68
CA THR A 198 2.92 27.69 0.50
C THR A 198 3.45 28.87 1.33
N THR A 199 3.96 28.61 2.54
CA THR A 199 4.38 29.68 3.47
C THR A 199 5.88 29.96 3.42
N ASN A 200 6.70 28.94 3.18
CA ASN A 200 8.16 29.01 3.33
C ASN A 200 8.91 28.65 2.04
N PHE A 201 8.31 28.86 0.86
CA PHE A 201 8.86 28.37 -0.41
C PHE A 201 10.32 28.72 -0.64
N LEU A 202 10.71 29.98 -0.44
CA LEU A 202 12.07 30.45 -0.73
C LEU A 202 13.14 29.95 0.26
N THR A 203 12.75 29.59 1.47
CA THR A 203 13.68 29.13 2.51
C THR A 203 13.81 27.61 2.57
N SER A 204 12.72 26.90 2.78
CA SER A 204 12.69 25.44 2.98
C SER A 204 11.67 24.73 2.09
N GLY A 205 10.62 25.38 1.65
CA GLY A 205 9.48 24.78 0.96
C GLY A 205 9.84 24.08 -0.36
N TRP A 206 10.81 24.58 -1.12
CA TRP A 206 11.29 23.96 -2.34
C TRP A 206 11.87 22.55 -2.11
N LYS A 207 12.43 22.28 -0.93
CA LYS A 207 12.94 20.93 -0.57
C LYS A 207 11.81 19.92 -0.43
N TYR A 208 10.68 20.34 0.17
CA TYR A 208 9.48 19.51 0.26
C TYR A 208 8.89 19.24 -1.12
N LEU A 209 8.93 20.23 -2.03
CA LEU A 209 8.51 20.01 -3.42
C LEU A 209 9.36 18.95 -4.12
N ILE A 210 10.70 18.99 -3.96
CA ILE A 210 11.59 17.95 -4.51
C ILE A 210 11.23 16.57 -3.94
N LEU A 211 10.96 16.46 -2.64
CA LEU A 211 10.56 15.21 -2.00
C LEU A 211 9.28 14.66 -2.64
N ILE A 212 8.27 15.51 -2.87
CA ILE A 212 7.00 15.12 -3.52
C ILE A 212 7.22 14.67 -4.97
N VAL A 213 8.10 15.35 -5.71
CA VAL A 213 8.46 14.94 -7.09
C VAL A 213 9.13 13.55 -7.08
N ILE A 214 10.09 13.31 -6.19
CA ILE A 214 10.74 11.99 -6.02
C ILE A 214 9.68 10.93 -5.66
N LEU A 215 8.76 11.24 -4.77
CA LEU A 215 7.64 10.35 -4.42
C LEU A 215 6.80 10.03 -5.65
N GLY A 216 6.40 11.01 -6.44
CA GLY A 216 5.63 10.81 -7.66
C GLY A 216 6.34 9.89 -8.66
N ILE A 217 7.64 10.11 -8.89
CA ILE A 217 8.46 9.29 -9.80
C ILE A 217 8.56 7.84 -9.28
N THR A 218 8.86 7.63 -8.01
CA THR A 218 9.01 6.29 -7.43
C THR A 218 7.69 5.53 -7.40
N GLN A 219 6.59 6.20 -7.09
CA GLN A 219 5.24 5.60 -7.14
C GLN A 219 4.85 5.22 -8.56
N PHE A 220 5.06 6.12 -9.53
CA PHE A 220 4.81 5.82 -10.94
C PHE A 220 5.61 4.60 -11.41
N ALA A 221 6.91 4.57 -11.13
CA ALA A 221 7.77 3.44 -11.47
C ALA A 221 7.27 2.14 -10.84
N SER A 222 6.94 2.14 -9.55
CA SER A 222 6.43 0.98 -8.82
C SER A 222 5.12 0.43 -9.41
N MET A 223 4.23 1.30 -9.89
CA MET A 223 2.97 0.91 -10.55
C MET A 223 3.18 0.37 -11.98
N LYS A 224 4.20 0.87 -12.71
CA LYS A 224 4.48 0.45 -14.09
C LYS A 224 5.31 -0.84 -14.19
N VAL A 225 6.18 -1.11 -13.21
CA VAL A 225 7.02 -2.32 -13.20
C VAL A 225 6.19 -3.61 -13.34
N PRO A 226 5.12 -3.87 -12.56
CA PRO A 226 4.32 -5.08 -12.73
C PRO A 226 3.69 -5.19 -14.13
N GLN A 227 3.18 -4.07 -14.68
CA GLN A 227 2.56 -4.02 -16.00
C GLN A 227 3.58 -4.33 -17.11
N TYR A 228 4.78 -3.76 -17.01
CA TYR A 228 5.86 -4.01 -17.95
C TYR A 228 6.30 -5.49 -17.94
N LEU A 229 6.52 -6.05 -16.75
CA LEU A 229 6.93 -7.44 -16.57
C LEU A 229 5.88 -8.42 -17.09
N ALA A 230 4.60 -8.19 -16.81
CA ALA A 230 3.51 -9.04 -17.30
C ALA A 230 3.42 -9.05 -18.85
N GLN A 231 3.82 -7.96 -19.52
CA GLN A 231 3.77 -7.84 -20.98
C GLN A 231 5.05 -8.33 -21.65
N LYS A 232 6.17 -8.46 -20.93
CA LYS A 232 7.49 -8.77 -21.52
C LYS A 232 7.49 -10.06 -22.33
N ASN A 233 6.81 -11.09 -21.87
CA ASN A 233 6.78 -12.42 -22.46
C ASN A 233 5.57 -12.65 -23.39
N MET A 234 4.73 -11.62 -23.64
CA MET A 234 3.58 -11.73 -24.53
C MET A 234 3.99 -11.65 -26.00
N LYS A 235 3.27 -12.37 -26.89
CA LYS A 235 3.41 -12.23 -28.34
C LYS A 235 2.97 -10.84 -28.80
N GLU A 236 3.52 -10.32 -29.90
CA GLU A 236 3.22 -8.96 -30.40
C GLU A 236 1.72 -8.67 -30.61
N ARG A 237 0.95 -9.65 -31.09
CA ARG A 237 -0.53 -9.52 -31.22
C ARG A 237 -1.22 -9.37 -29.87
N GLU A 238 -0.74 -10.09 -28.85
CA GLU A 238 -1.27 -10.02 -27.49
C GLU A 238 -0.85 -8.72 -26.80
N LYS A 239 0.35 -8.20 -27.06
CA LYS A 239 0.80 -6.90 -26.57
C LYS A 239 -0.07 -5.73 -27.07
N LYS A 240 -0.46 -5.74 -28.36
CA LYS A 240 -1.38 -4.72 -28.90
C LYS A 240 -2.74 -4.79 -28.20
N ALA A 241 -3.32 -5.98 -28.09
CA ALA A 241 -4.58 -6.19 -27.38
C ALA A 241 -4.46 -5.84 -25.88
N ALA A 242 -3.32 -6.11 -25.25
CA ALA A 242 -3.05 -5.72 -23.87
C ALA A 242 -2.93 -4.20 -23.70
N LYS A 243 -2.35 -3.47 -24.66
CA LYS A 243 -2.29 -2.00 -24.63
C LYS A 243 -3.69 -1.37 -24.69
N GLU A 244 -4.57 -1.89 -25.55
CA GLU A 244 -5.96 -1.43 -25.64
C GLU A 244 -6.75 -1.77 -24.37
N ALA A 245 -6.60 -3.02 -23.89
CA ALA A 245 -7.21 -3.50 -22.66
C ALA A 245 -6.75 -2.71 -21.41
N ASN A 246 -5.49 -2.29 -21.39
CA ASN A 246 -4.90 -1.54 -20.28
C ASN A 246 -5.32 -0.07 -20.23
N LYS A 247 -6.11 0.45 -21.18
CA LYS A 247 -6.55 1.85 -21.16
C LYS A 247 -7.33 2.15 -19.87
N GLN A 248 -8.26 1.30 -19.48
CA GLN A 248 -9.00 1.43 -18.23
C GLN A 248 -8.11 1.25 -17.00
N THR A 249 -7.22 0.25 -17.00
CA THR A 249 -6.25 0.01 -15.94
C THR A 249 -5.28 1.19 -15.79
N ASN A 250 -4.85 1.80 -16.89
CA ASN A 250 -3.99 2.98 -16.88
C ASN A 250 -4.72 4.17 -16.27
N THR A 251 -5.98 4.41 -16.62
CA THR A 251 -6.79 5.49 -16.03
C THR A 251 -6.86 5.32 -14.51
N MET A 252 -7.15 4.10 -14.04
CA MET A 252 -7.17 3.80 -12.61
C MET A 252 -5.79 4.01 -11.96
N THR A 253 -4.72 3.59 -12.62
CA THR A 253 -3.33 3.78 -12.14
C THR A 253 -2.99 5.26 -12.00
N TYR A 254 -3.32 6.10 -13.00
CA TYR A 254 -3.07 7.54 -12.94
C TYR A 254 -3.93 8.22 -11.87
N SER A 255 -5.21 7.85 -11.74
CA SER A 255 -6.07 8.38 -10.67
C SER A 255 -5.51 8.06 -9.29
N MET A 256 -5.03 6.83 -9.11
CA MET A 256 -4.41 6.39 -7.84
C MET A 256 -3.10 7.13 -7.56
N LEU A 257 -2.26 7.35 -8.58
CA LEU A 257 -1.03 8.14 -8.46
C LEU A 257 -1.33 9.58 -8.03
N ILE A 258 -2.28 10.23 -8.70
CA ILE A 258 -2.69 11.61 -8.36
C ILE A 258 -3.20 11.66 -6.92
N MET A 259 -4.02 10.69 -6.51
CA MET A 259 -4.53 10.60 -5.15
C MET A 259 -3.38 10.46 -4.12
N ILE A 260 -2.39 9.58 -4.37
CA ILE A 260 -1.25 9.39 -3.45
C ILE A 260 -0.41 10.67 -3.37
N VAL A 261 -0.15 11.34 -4.49
CA VAL A 261 0.59 12.60 -4.51
C VAL A 261 -0.18 13.69 -3.76
N PHE A 262 -1.49 13.79 -3.96
CA PHE A 262 -2.34 14.75 -3.23
C PHE A 262 -2.35 14.46 -1.73
N MET A 263 -2.47 13.20 -1.33
CA MET A 263 -2.39 12.81 0.07
C MET A 263 -1.01 13.14 0.67
N SER A 264 0.07 12.97 -0.10
CA SER A 264 1.43 13.18 0.41
C SER A 264 1.71 14.65 0.76
N VAL A 265 1.11 15.61 0.07
CA VAL A 265 1.26 17.03 0.42
C VAL A 265 0.45 17.42 1.66
N SER A 266 -0.59 16.65 1.98
CA SER A 266 -1.51 16.88 3.10
C SER A 266 -1.18 16.05 4.35
N MET A 267 -0.16 15.19 4.28
CA MET A 267 0.29 14.34 5.39
C MET A 267 1.69 14.72 5.85
N PRO A 268 2.09 14.37 7.09
CA PRO A 268 3.44 14.62 7.59
C PRO A 268 4.55 14.11 6.67
N THR A 269 5.62 14.85 6.57
CA THR A 269 6.79 14.58 5.70
C THR A 269 7.34 13.15 5.86
N ALA A 270 7.33 12.60 7.07
CA ALA A 270 7.74 11.23 7.36
C ALA A 270 6.98 10.20 6.51
N MET A 271 5.72 10.46 6.15
CA MET A 271 4.93 9.58 5.28
C MET A 271 5.44 9.56 3.84
N SER A 272 5.94 10.69 3.35
CA SER A 272 6.56 10.74 2.02
C SER A 272 7.79 9.85 1.95
N PHE A 273 8.64 9.84 2.98
CA PHE A 273 9.78 8.91 3.07
C PHE A 273 9.32 7.46 3.10
N TYR A 274 8.34 7.13 3.94
CA TYR A 274 7.77 5.79 3.97
C TYR A 274 7.26 5.34 2.59
N TRP A 275 6.51 6.18 1.89
CA TRP A 275 5.96 5.84 0.57
C TRP A 275 7.04 5.68 -0.50
N ILE A 276 8.06 6.54 -0.53
CA ILE A 276 9.20 6.42 -1.45
C ILE A 276 9.89 5.06 -1.25
N VAL A 277 10.28 4.75 -0.02
CA VAL A 277 10.98 3.50 0.29
C VAL A 277 10.10 2.29 0.01
N SER A 278 8.83 2.37 0.41
CA SER A 278 7.84 1.32 0.16
C SER A 278 7.67 1.03 -1.34
N ALA A 279 7.61 2.07 -2.18
CA ALA A 279 7.50 1.95 -3.63
C ALA A 279 8.75 1.31 -4.25
N ILE A 280 9.94 1.73 -3.82
CA ILE A 280 11.23 1.16 -4.29
C ILE A 280 11.31 -0.32 -3.90
N VAL A 281 11.07 -0.65 -2.63
CA VAL A 281 11.12 -2.03 -2.15
C VAL A 281 10.09 -2.88 -2.89
N GLN A 282 8.88 -2.39 -3.10
CA GLN A 282 7.84 -3.10 -3.85
C GLN A 282 8.25 -3.35 -5.30
N ALA A 283 8.85 -2.37 -5.98
CA ALA A 283 9.34 -2.54 -7.36
C ALA A 283 10.43 -3.62 -7.42
N VAL A 284 11.41 -3.58 -6.51
CA VAL A 284 12.48 -4.58 -6.40
C VAL A 284 11.91 -5.97 -6.11
N GLN A 285 11.02 -6.09 -5.11
CA GLN A 285 10.36 -7.35 -4.77
C GLN A 285 9.60 -7.92 -5.98
N THR A 286 8.87 -7.09 -6.73
CA THR A 286 8.13 -7.52 -7.92
C THR A 286 9.05 -8.10 -8.98
N VAL A 287 10.20 -7.44 -9.25
CA VAL A 287 11.19 -7.94 -10.22
C VAL A 287 11.79 -9.29 -9.78
N LEU A 288 12.14 -9.41 -8.49
CA LEU A 288 12.73 -10.64 -7.95
C LEU A 288 11.72 -11.80 -7.97
N ILE A 289 10.49 -11.53 -7.58
CA ILE A 289 9.40 -12.51 -7.57
C ILE A 289 9.06 -12.96 -8.99
N GLN A 290 8.98 -12.02 -9.95
CA GLN A 290 8.76 -12.34 -11.35
C GLN A 290 9.82 -13.33 -11.87
N LYS A 291 11.08 -13.01 -11.69
CA LYS A 291 12.20 -13.85 -12.17
C LYS A 291 12.21 -15.25 -11.53
N ARG A 292 11.85 -15.34 -10.25
CA ARG A 292 11.97 -16.61 -9.50
C ARG A 292 10.73 -17.50 -9.60
N TYR A 293 9.54 -16.92 -9.67
CA TYR A 293 8.27 -17.66 -9.49
C TYR A 293 7.33 -17.57 -10.69
N VAL A 294 7.59 -16.71 -11.67
CA VAL A 294 6.72 -16.56 -12.85
C VAL A 294 7.47 -16.93 -14.14
N ASP A 295 8.70 -16.46 -14.31
CA ASP A 295 9.48 -16.73 -15.54
C ASP A 295 10.06 -18.15 -15.56
N ASN A 296 10.07 -18.87 -14.43
CA ASN A 296 10.59 -20.24 -14.29
C ASN A 296 9.47 -21.31 -14.27
N GLU A 297 8.19 -20.92 -14.37
CA GLU A 297 7.07 -21.82 -14.65
C GLU A 297 6.84 -21.96 -16.17
#